data_25666be50e578587a36ac6be26b4d385
#
_entry.id   25666be50e578587a36ac6be26b4d385
#
_cell.length_a   1.000
_cell.length_b   1.000
_cell.length_c   1.000
_cell.angle_alpha   90.00
_cell.angle_beta   90.00
_cell.angle_gamma   90.00
#
_symmetry.space_group_name_H-M   'P 1'
#
loop_
_entity.id
_entity.type
_entity.pdbx_description
1 polymer ?
#
loop_
_entity_poly.entity_id
_entity_poly.type
_entity_poly.pdbx_seq_one_letter_code
_entity_poly.pdbx_strand_id
1 'polypeptide(L)'
;HILLSIHRNMMNTCGGVASICRVDKKTGGMSYCGVGNITTRLFKPESVRLVSRDGVLGHEICRPLIKEIQLKRGDIVMMYSDGVVDHFEVKEFPHFYGLASIDIAKISVERFRKSHDDASCVVAKVIYD
;
A
#
# COMPACT_ATOMS: atom_id res chain seq x y z
N HIS A 1 -3.15 -0.62 19.23
CA HIS A 1 -2.76 -0.91 17.84
C HIS A 1 -3.97 -0.84 16.94
N ILE A 2 -3.90 -0.09 15.84
CA ILE A 2 -5.06 0.21 14.98
C ILE A 2 -5.62 -1.06 14.34
N LEU A 3 -4.79 -1.92 13.75
CA LEU A 3 -5.26 -3.15 13.11
C LEU A 3 -5.90 -4.12 14.10
N LEU A 4 -5.40 -4.21 15.32
CA LEU A 4 -6.01 -5.04 16.36
C LEU A 4 -7.38 -4.49 16.78
N SER A 5 -7.53 -3.18 16.86
CA SER A 5 -8.83 -2.54 17.11
C SER A 5 -9.82 -2.84 15.97
N ILE A 6 -9.39 -2.71 14.72
CA ILE A 6 -10.22 -3.03 13.56
C ILE A 6 -10.63 -4.50 13.59
N HIS A 7 -9.68 -5.39 13.85
CA HIS A 7 -9.94 -6.83 13.96
C HIS A 7 -11.05 -7.13 14.98
N ARG A 8 -10.94 -6.59 16.18
CA ARG A 8 -11.95 -6.78 17.24
C ARG A 8 -13.33 -6.26 16.86
N ASN A 9 -13.37 -5.09 16.22
CA ASN A 9 -14.64 -4.46 15.81
C ASN A 9 -15.28 -5.15 14.61
N MET A 10 -14.52 -5.92 13.84
CA MET A 10 -15.02 -6.67 12.69
C MET A 10 -15.43 -8.12 13.02
N MET A 11 -15.31 -8.53 14.28
CA MET A 11 -15.76 -9.88 14.69
C MET A 11 -17.23 -10.07 14.35
N ASN A 12 -17.55 -11.28 13.87
CA ASN A 12 -18.90 -11.65 13.41
C ASN A 12 -19.38 -10.92 12.14
N THR A 13 -18.47 -10.33 11.38
CA THR A 13 -18.73 -9.78 10.05
C THR A 13 -18.15 -10.68 8.97
N CYS A 14 -18.31 -10.30 7.69
CA CYS A 14 -17.65 -10.96 6.58
C CYS A 14 -16.13 -10.81 6.62
N GLY A 15 -15.63 -9.91 7.45
CA GLY A 15 -14.22 -9.63 7.56
C GLY A 15 -13.67 -8.76 6.43
N GLY A 16 -12.37 -8.57 6.46
CA GLY A 16 -11.69 -7.77 5.44
C GLY A 16 -10.17 -7.82 5.57
N VAL A 17 -9.52 -7.10 4.69
CA VAL A 17 -8.07 -6.91 4.72
C VAL A 17 -7.76 -5.42 4.78
N ALA A 18 -6.64 -5.06 5.38
CA ALA A 18 -6.23 -3.66 5.47
C ALA A 18 -4.72 -3.51 5.56
N SER A 19 -4.21 -2.46 4.96
CA SER A 19 -2.83 -2.01 5.14
C SER A 19 -2.85 -0.54 5.55
N ILE A 20 -2.01 -0.18 6.50
CA ILE A 20 -1.96 1.15 7.06
C ILE A 20 -0.54 1.69 6.97
N CYS A 21 -0.42 2.87 6.38
CA CYS A 21 0.79 3.68 6.44
C CYS A 21 0.49 4.95 7.24
N ARG A 22 1.29 5.21 8.25
CA ARG A 22 1.23 6.46 9.01
C ARG A 22 2.52 7.23 8.80
N VAL A 23 2.41 8.44 8.30
CA VAL A 23 3.57 9.28 7.98
C VAL A 23 3.62 10.46 8.92
N ASP A 24 4.77 10.68 9.55
CA ASP A 24 5.07 11.91 10.27
C ASP A 24 5.59 12.94 9.28
N LYS A 25 4.81 13.98 9.04
CA LYS A 25 5.15 15.03 8.08
C LYS A 25 6.38 15.87 8.47
N LYS A 26 6.74 15.87 9.75
CA LYS A 26 7.89 16.65 10.24
C LYS A 26 9.20 15.91 10.02
N THR A 27 9.19 14.61 10.23
CA THR A 27 10.40 13.78 10.20
C THR A 27 10.54 12.97 8.91
N GLY A 28 9.45 12.74 8.19
CA GLY A 28 9.40 11.80 7.07
C GLY A 28 9.39 10.34 7.49
N GLY A 29 9.29 10.07 8.79
CA GLY A 29 9.17 8.71 9.29
C GLY A 29 7.82 8.10 8.92
N MET A 30 7.83 6.86 8.42
CA MET A 30 6.62 6.11 8.07
C MET A 30 6.56 4.80 8.84
N SER A 31 5.44 4.54 9.48
CA SER A 31 5.13 3.25 10.08
C SER A 31 4.16 2.50 9.15
N TYR A 32 4.46 1.26 8.84
CA TYR A 32 3.64 0.40 8.00
C TYR A 32 3.21 -0.85 8.75
N CYS A 33 1.96 -1.26 8.54
CA CYS A 33 1.42 -2.50 9.05
C CYS A 33 0.29 -2.99 8.14
N GLY A 34 0.27 -4.28 7.82
CA GLY A 34 -0.74 -4.83 6.93
C GLY A 34 -1.18 -6.24 7.31
N VAL A 35 -2.46 -6.54 7.04
CA VAL A 35 -3.07 -7.86 7.13
C VAL A 35 -3.83 -8.13 5.84
N GLY A 36 -3.50 -9.25 5.21
CA GLY A 36 -4.17 -9.71 4.01
C GLY A 36 -3.40 -9.42 2.71
N ASN A 37 -4.10 -9.40 1.61
CA ASN A 37 -3.55 -9.41 0.25
C ASN A 37 -3.46 -8.05 -0.43
N ILE A 38 -3.48 -6.96 0.32
CA ILE A 38 -3.16 -5.64 -0.21
C ILE A 38 -1.64 -5.54 -0.38
N THR A 39 -1.20 -5.14 -1.56
CA THR A 39 0.22 -4.94 -1.83
C THR A 39 0.60 -3.50 -1.55
N THR A 40 1.71 -3.31 -0.83
CA THR A 40 2.32 -2.00 -0.61
C THR A 40 3.74 -2.02 -1.13
N ARG A 41 4.06 -1.09 -2.00
CA ARG A 41 5.40 -0.94 -2.58
C ARG A 41 5.93 0.45 -2.32
N LEU A 42 7.21 0.52 -2.03
CA LEU A 42 7.95 1.75 -1.86
C LEU A 42 8.97 1.85 -2.98
N PHE A 43 8.97 2.97 -3.70
CA PHE A 43 9.89 3.21 -4.82
C PHE A 43 10.95 4.21 -4.40
N LYS A 44 12.21 3.74 -4.25
CA LYS A 44 13.39 4.48 -3.78
C LYS A 44 14.67 4.01 -4.45
N PRO A 45 15.12 4.54 -5.44
CA PRO A 45 14.69 4.45 -6.82
C PRO A 45 14.27 3.03 -7.21
N GLU A 46 14.74 2.01 -6.49
CA GLU A 46 14.31 0.62 -6.69
C GLU A 46 13.06 0.33 -5.86
N SER A 47 12.20 -0.51 -6.40
CA SER A 47 10.97 -0.85 -5.70
C SER A 47 11.24 -1.87 -4.60
N VAL A 48 10.70 -1.60 -3.42
CA VAL A 48 10.72 -2.50 -2.27
C VAL A 48 9.28 -2.82 -1.89
N ARG A 49 8.98 -4.10 -1.79
CA ARG A 49 7.68 -4.57 -1.35
C ARG A 49 7.65 -4.64 0.17
N LEU A 50 6.64 -4.05 0.78
CA LEU A 50 6.43 -4.15 2.22
C LEU A 50 5.58 -5.37 2.53
N VAL A 51 6.02 -6.16 3.51
CA VAL A 51 5.39 -7.44 3.82
C VAL A 51 4.19 -7.25 4.75
N SER A 52 3.01 -7.69 4.30
CA SER A 52 1.84 -7.81 5.17
C SER A 52 1.79 -9.21 5.79
N ARG A 53 1.02 -9.36 6.86
CA ARG A 53 0.80 -10.64 7.52
C ARG A 53 -0.45 -11.30 6.95
N ASP A 54 -0.44 -12.62 6.93
CA ASP A 54 -1.61 -13.39 6.50
C ASP A 54 -2.77 -13.21 7.47
N GLY A 55 -3.97 -13.30 6.94
CA GLY A 55 -5.19 -13.28 7.73
C GLY A 55 -6.32 -12.50 7.12
N VAL A 56 -7.45 -12.54 7.81
CA VAL A 56 -8.66 -11.79 7.51
C VAL A 56 -9.13 -11.11 8.79
N LEU A 57 -9.15 -9.78 8.79
CA LEU A 57 -9.61 -9.01 9.94
C LEU A 57 -11.05 -9.37 10.29
N GLY A 58 -11.32 -9.59 11.57
CA GLY A 58 -12.60 -10.07 12.05
C GLY A 58 -12.73 -11.60 12.11
N HIS A 59 -11.79 -12.33 11.56
CA HIS A 59 -11.74 -13.80 11.58
C HIS A 59 -10.47 -14.28 12.28
N GLU A 60 -9.46 -14.61 11.49
CA GLU A 60 -8.18 -15.09 12.00
C GLU A 60 -7.05 -14.28 11.39
N ILE A 61 -6.11 -13.83 12.23
CA ILE A 61 -4.96 -13.05 11.80
C ILE A 61 -3.69 -13.53 12.49
N CYS A 62 -2.56 -13.46 11.78
CA CYS A 62 -1.25 -13.45 12.41
C CYS A 62 -1.04 -12.11 13.09
N ARG A 63 -0.27 -12.09 14.18
CA ARG A 63 0.03 -10.83 14.88
C ARG A 63 0.65 -9.82 13.92
N PRO A 64 0.04 -8.64 13.75
CA PRO A 64 0.59 -7.60 12.86
C PRO A 64 1.97 -7.15 13.33
N LEU A 65 2.87 -6.92 12.37
CA LEU A 65 4.20 -6.37 12.61
C LEU A 65 4.29 -4.97 12.03
N ILE A 66 4.77 -4.03 12.84
CA ILE A 66 5.00 -2.65 12.42
C ILE A 66 6.40 -2.56 11.84
N LYS A 67 6.51 -2.02 10.63
CA LYS A 67 7.78 -1.69 9.99
C LYS A 67 7.97 -0.19 9.96
N GLU A 68 9.11 0.28 10.45
CA GLU A 68 9.48 1.69 10.40
C GLU A 68 10.39 1.96 9.21
N ILE A 69 10.10 3.02 8.47
CA ILE A 69 10.80 3.39 7.24
C ILE A 69 11.02 4.89 7.25
N GLN A 70 12.21 5.33 6.85
CA GLN A 70 12.49 6.74 6.65
C GLN A 70 12.25 7.10 5.18
N LEU A 71 11.27 7.95 4.93
CA LEU A 71 10.98 8.49 3.60
C LEU A 71 11.87 9.69 3.29
N LYS A 72 12.20 9.85 2.01
CA LYS A 72 12.97 10.97 1.47
C LYS A 72 12.21 11.61 0.32
N ARG A 73 12.58 12.83 0.00
CA ARG A 73 12.02 13.55 -1.15
C ARG A 73 12.14 12.69 -2.43
N GLY A 74 11.05 12.61 -3.16
CA GLY A 74 10.97 11.81 -4.38
C GLY A 74 10.49 10.39 -4.19
N ASP A 75 10.49 9.88 -2.95
CA ASP A 75 9.97 8.53 -2.68
C ASP A 75 8.47 8.46 -2.97
N ILE A 76 8.05 7.32 -3.47
CA ILE A 76 6.65 7.04 -3.79
C ILE A 76 6.21 5.80 -3.05
N VAL A 77 5.12 5.92 -2.28
CA VAL A 77 4.46 4.79 -1.63
C VAL A 77 3.19 4.50 -2.39
N MET A 78 3.00 3.24 -2.74
CA MET A 78 1.87 2.79 -3.53
C MET A 78 1.22 1.59 -2.85
N MET A 79 -0.09 1.68 -2.64
CA MET A 79 -0.89 0.60 -2.05
C MET A 79 -2.00 0.26 -3.03
N TYR A 80 -2.15 -1.02 -3.34
CA TYR A 80 -3.19 -1.44 -4.28
C TYR A 80 -3.82 -2.78 -3.89
N SER A 81 -5.09 -2.93 -4.25
CA SER A 81 -5.84 -4.16 -4.03
C SER A 81 -5.37 -5.27 -4.96
N ASP A 82 -5.77 -6.49 -4.69
CA ASP A 82 -5.46 -7.66 -5.51
C ASP A 82 -6.10 -7.63 -6.91
N GLY A 83 -6.97 -6.66 -7.18
CA GLY A 83 -7.50 -6.39 -8.52
C GLY A 83 -6.49 -5.72 -9.46
N VAL A 84 -5.32 -5.31 -8.97
CA VAL A 84 -4.23 -4.75 -9.78
C VAL A 84 -3.16 -5.81 -9.97
N VAL A 85 -2.63 -5.92 -11.21
CA VAL A 85 -1.54 -6.85 -11.52
C VAL A 85 -0.32 -6.49 -10.69
N ASP A 86 0.20 -7.46 -9.94
CA ASP A 86 1.15 -7.26 -8.87
C ASP A 86 2.63 -7.13 -9.30
N HIS A 87 2.94 -7.45 -10.53
CA HIS A 87 4.33 -7.56 -11.02
C HIS A 87 4.69 -6.56 -12.11
N PHE A 88 3.99 -5.41 -12.17
CA PHE A 88 4.41 -4.34 -13.06
C PHE A 88 5.72 -3.70 -12.55
N GLU A 89 6.50 -3.15 -13.49
CA GLU A 89 7.76 -2.51 -13.20
C GLU A 89 7.74 -1.02 -13.57
N VAL A 90 8.63 -0.24 -12.92
CA VAL A 90 8.72 1.21 -13.17
C VAL A 90 8.96 1.51 -14.65
N LYS A 91 9.73 0.68 -15.36
CA LYS A 91 9.98 0.83 -16.79
C LYS A 91 8.72 0.78 -17.67
N GLU A 92 7.63 0.22 -17.16
CA GLU A 92 6.34 0.18 -17.84
C GLU A 92 5.55 1.48 -17.70
N PHE A 93 6.05 2.41 -16.87
CA PHE A 93 5.47 3.73 -16.66
C PHE A 93 6.38 4.80 -17.23
N PRO A 94 6.08 5.38 -18.40
CA PRO A 94 6.85 6.52 -18.90
C PRO A 94 6.86 7.66 -17.89
N HIS A 95 8.05 8.17 -17.56
CA HIS A 95 8.24 9.30 -16.63
C HIS A 95 7.66 9.10 -15.22
N PHE A 96 7.66 7.86 -14.72
CA PHE A 96 7.06 7.48 -13.44
C PHE A 96 7.36 8.48 -12.30
N TYR A 97 8.62 8.80 -12.07
CA TYR A 97 9.01 9.70 -10.96
C TYR A 97 8.63 11.17 -11.20
N GLY A 98 8.34 11.54 -12.41
CA GLY A 98 7.88 12.88 -12.76
C GLY A 98 6.36 13.06 -12.74
N LEU A 99 5.60 11.96 -12.65
CA LEU A 99 4.15 12.01 -12.63
C LEU A 99 3.60 12.47 -11.27
N ALA A 100 2.47 13.15 -11.30
CA ALA A 100 1.71 13.42 -10.08
C ALA A 100 1.13 12.12 -9.51
N SER A 101 0.96 12.04 -8.19
CA SER A 101 0.46 10.84 -7.54
C SER A 101 -0.88 10.36 -8.10
N ILE A 102 -1.80 11.28 -8.42
CA ILE A 102 -3.10 10.93 -8.99
C ILE A 102 -2.97 10.28 -10.37
N ASP A 103 -2.02 10.72 -11.18
CA ASP A 103 -1.79 10.15 -12.51
C ASP A 103 -1.21 8.75 -12.43
N ILE A 104 -0.31 8.51 -11.49
CA ILE A 104 0.22 7.17 -11.21
C ILE A 104 -0.92 6.24 -10.80
N ALA A 105 -1.80 6.68 -9.91
CA ALA A 105 -2.94 5.88 -9.45
C ALA A 105 -3.91 5.54 -10.61
N LYS A 106 -4.24 6.53 -11.45
CA LYS A 106 -5.10 6.33 -12.61
C LYS A 106 -4.51 5.33 -13.61
N ILE A 107 -3.26 5.53 -13.99
CA ILE A 107 -2.57 4.64 -14.93
C ILE A 107 -2.52 3.21 -14.36
N SER A 108 -2.24 3.05 -13.07
CA SER A 108 -2.17 1.75 -12.44
C SER A 108 -3.49 0.99 -12.52
N VAL A 109 -4.60 1.66 -12.24
CA VAL A 109 -5.92 1.05 -12.35
C VAL A 109 -6.31 0.78 -13.80
N GLU A 110 -6.03 1.71 -14.72
CA GLU A 110 -6.41 1.57 -16.13
C GLU A 110 -5.61 0.49 -16.86
N ARG A 111 -4.30 0.43 -16.64
CA ARG A 111 -3.39 -0.46 -17.39
C ARG A 111 -3.16 -1.81 -16.75
N PHE A 112 -3.21 -1.88 -15.42
CA PHE A 112 -2.84 -3.08 -14.66
C PHE A 112 -4.00 -3.72 -13.91
N ARG A 113 -5.21 -3.28 -14.17
CA ARG A 113 -6.40 -3.89 -13.61
C ARG A 113 -6.62 -5.29 -14.21
N LYS A 114 -6.88 -6.27 -13.34
CA LYS A 114 -7.29 -7.61 -13.76
C LYS A 114 -8.71 -7.56 -14.33
N SER A 115 -8.96 -8.39 -15.34
CA SER A 115 -10.31 -8.52 -15.90
C SER A 115 -11.30 -9.03 -14.83
N HIS A 116 -12.47 -8.41 -14.78
CA HIS A 116 -13.59 -8.80 -13.91
C HIS A 116 -13.34 -8.62 -12.41
N ASP A 117 -12.27 -7.94 -12.00
CA ASP A 117 -11.99 -7.62 -10.61
C ASP A 117 -12.17 -6.12 -10.32
N ASP A 118 -12.64 -5.82 -9.12
CA ASP A 118 -12.56 -4.47 -8.59
C ASP A 118 -11.12 -4.13 -8.30
N ALA A 119 -10.70 -2.93 -8.63
CA ALA A 119 -9.34 -2.48 -8.43
C ALA A 119 -9.30 -1.11 -7.76
N SER A 120 -8.44 -0.97 -6.78
CA SER A 120 -8.18 0.30 -6.11
C SER A 120 -6.69 0.51 -5.90
N CYS A 121 -6.27 1.76 -5.94
CA CYS A 121 -4.87 2.15 -5.78
C CYS A 121 -4.78 3.48 -5.06
N VAL A 122 -3.90 3.56 -4.08
CA VAL A 122 -3.55 4.79 -3.37
C VAL A 122 -2.07 5.07 -3.59
N VAL A 123 -1.74 6.29 -3.97
CA VAL A 123 -0.36 6.71 -4.22
C VAL A 123 -0.05 7.95 -3.39
N ALA A 124 1.04 7.89 -2.65
CA ALA A 124 1.59 9.03 -1.92
C ALA A 124 3.01 9.32 -2.40
N LYS A 125 3.28 10.56 -2.74
CA LYS A 125 4.60 11.01 -3.19
C LYS A 125 5.15 12.04 -2.22
N VAL A 126 6.40 11.86 -1.84
CA VAL A 126 7.09 12.81 -0.96
C VAL A 126 7.64 13.95 -1.80
N ILE A 127 7.05 15.14 -1.66
CA ILE A 127 7.41 16.33 -2.44
C ILE A 127 8.25 17.36 -1.66
N TYR A 128 8.34 17.21 -0.34
CA TYR A 128 9.15 18.06 0.54
C TYR A 128 10.15 17.22 1.33
N ASP A 129 11.21 17.86 1.71
CA ASP A 129 12.21 17.29 2.61
C ASP A 129 11.71 17.28 4.07
#